data_6043baf24bc98d174cd603e9ecd0b15c
#
_entry.id   6043baf24bc98d174cd603e9ecd0b15c
#
_cell.length_a   1.000
_cell.length_b   1.000
_cell.length_c   1.000
_cell.angle_alpha   90.00
_cell.angle_beta   90.00
_cell.angle_gamma   90.00
#
_symmetry.space_group_name_H-M   'P 1'
#
loop_
_entity.id
_entity.type
_entity.pdbx_description
1 polymer ?
#
loop_
_entity_poly.entity_id
_entity_poly.type
_entity_poly.pdbx_seq_one_letter_code
_entity_poly.pdbx_strand_id
1 'polypeptide(L)'
;VTTTATTGAGPGPGAPGPGPALLEQALFEVKRVIVGQDRMVERLLTAVLARGHCLLQGVPGVAKTLAAATLATVSGGTFHRIQFTPDLVPSDITGTRIYRPSSETFSVEPGPVAANFVLADEINRAPAKVQSALLEVMAERQVSIGGRTIPMPEPFLVLATQNPVESEGVYQLPEAQRDRFLLKVDVSAPTEDEELAILYRMSVDPPTARRVLAPHTLAALQRRADEVFVHHAVAQYAVRLVLATRELAARGDAAGGGRLAYGAGPRATLGLVAAARALALLRGREYVLPADIAALAHEVIAHRLVLSFDALADGVTPESVVDEVLAAVPRPRVTPRQAEDAAAGDPAGPVGGASAGSAGKAGRAA
;
A
#
# COMPACT_ATOMS: atom_id res chain seq x y z
N VAL A 1 59.46 -8.07 -7.09
CA VAL A 1 58.22 -7.37 -6.81
C VAL A 1 57.09 -8.40 -6.88
N THR A 2 56.68 -8.93 -5.72
CA THR A 2 55.71 -9.99 -5.61
C THR A 2 54.33 -9.35 -5.32
N THR A 3 53.43 -9.45 -6.27
CA THR A 3 52.05 -8.95 -6.13
C THR A 3 51.20 -10.03 -5.49
N THR A 4 50.81 -9.84 -4.25
CA THR A 4 49.85 -10.68 -3.54
C THR A 4 48.44 -10.27 -3.95
N ALA A 5 47.74 -11.17 -4.65
CA ALA A 5 46.30 -11.04 -4.96
C ALA A 5 45.49 -11.39 -3.70
N THR A 6 44.78 -10.41 -3.17
CA THR A 6 43.83 -10.61 -2.09
C THR A 6 42.53 -11.12 -2.70
N THR A 7 42.25 -12.40 -2.56
CA THR A 7 40.95 -13.02 -2.85
C THR A 7 39.94 -12.56 -1.81
N GLY A 8 39.04 -11.65 -2.21
CA GLY A 8 37.90 -11.26 -1.42
C GLY A 8 36.90 -12.44 -1.34
N ALA A 9 36.74 -13.00 -0.18
CA ALA A 9 35.66 -13.96 0.11
C ALA A 9 34.32 -13.23 -0.04
N GLY A 10 33.50 -13.70 -0.97
CA GLY A 10 32.11 -13.25 -1.08
C GLY A 10 31.32 -13.58 0.18
N PRO A 11 30.27 -12.83 0.50
CA PRO A 11 29.46 -13.10 1.68
C PRO A 11 28.84 -14.50 1.58
N GLY A 12 29.01 -15.27 2.65
CA GLY A 12 28.46 -16.61 2.76
C GLY A 12 26.93 -16.61 2.72
N PRO A 13 26.29 -17.72 2.31
CA PRO A 13 24.83 -17.84 2.25
C PRO A 13 24.25 -17.75 3.69
N GLY A 14 23.61 -16.61 4.02
CA GLY A 14 22.92 -16.46 5.30
C GLY A 14 22.96 -15.08 5.97
N ALA A 15 23.82 -14.15 5.55
CA ALA A 15 23.76 -12.79 6.06
C ALA A 15 22.68 -11.99 5.29
N PRO A 16 21.69 -11.40 5.96
CA PRO A 16 20.73 -10.52 5.28
C PRO A 16 21.52 -9.41 4.58
N GLY A 17 21.29 -9.25 3.30
CA GLY A 17 21.90 -8.14 2.56
C GLY A 17 21.53 -6.78 3.21
N PRO A 18 22.20 -5.67 2.89
CA PRO A 18 22.04 -4.39 3.57
C PRO A 18 20.57 -3.88 3.62
N GLY A 19 19.71 -4.37 2.76
CA GLY A 19 18.32 -3.94 2.68
C GLY A 19 17.44 -4.31 3.88
N PRO A 20 17.35 -5.57 4.31
CA PRO A 20 16.56 -5.96 5.48
C PRO A 20 17.02 -5.27 6.77
N ALA A 21 18.32 -5.17 7.00
CA ALA A 21 18.87 -4.50 8.18
C ALA A 21 18.50 -3.00 8.22
N LEU A 22 18.49 -2.31 7.07
CA LEU A 22 18.05 -0.92 6.98
C LEU A 22 16.55 -0.76 7.25
N LEU A 23 15.72 -1.72 6.79
CA LEU A 23 14.27 -1.70 7.06
C LEU A 23 13.98 -1.96 8.54
N GLU A 24 14.71 -2.87 9.17
CA GLU A 24 14.62 -3.11 10.61
C GLU A 24 15.01 -1.87 11.41
N GLN A 25 16.11 -1.20 11.04
CA GLN A 25 16.50 0.07 11.65
C GLN A 25 15.46 1.17 11.44
N ALA A 26 14.87 1.27 10.25
CA ALA A 26 13.82 2.24 9.96
C ALA A 26 12.57 1.95 10.81
N LEU A 27 12.14 0.69 10.90
CA LEU A 27 11.03 0.27 11.75
C LEU A 27 11.30 0.60 13.22
N PHE A 28 12.50 0.27 13.72
CA PHE A 28 12.91 0.59 15.09
C PHE A 28 12.86 2.09 15.36
N GLU A 29 13.37 2.92 14.44
CA GLU A 29 13.40 4.37 14.62
C GLU A 29 11.98 4.98 14.61
N VAL A 30 11.05 4.46 13.80
CA VAL A 30 9.65 4.87 13.86
C VAL A 30 9.03 4.48 15.20
N LYS A 31 9.22 3.24 15.67
CA LYS A 31 8.69 2.75 16.96
C LYS A 31 9.30 3.45 18.16
N ARG A 32 10.48 4.01 18.05
CA ARG A 32 11.08 4.83 19.09
C ARG A 32 10.27 6.09 19.38
N VAL A 33 9.63 6.66 18.36
CA VAL A 33 8.78 7.87 18.46
C VAL A 33 7.33 7.50 18.70
N ILE A 34 6.81 6.52 17.93
CA ILE A 34 5.41 6.08 18.01
C ILE A 34 5.31 4.96 19.05
N VAL A 35 4.53 5.20 20.09
CA VAL A 35 4.23 4.18 21.11
C VAL A 35 2.99 3.42 20.72
N GLY A 36 3.02 2.12 20.83
CA GLY A 36 1.94 1.26 20.37
C GLY A 36 1.77 1.34 18.85
N GLN A 37 0.56 1.13 18.35
CA GLN A 37 0.22 1.27 16.92
C GLN A 37 1.14 0.45 15.98
N ASP A 38 1.67 -0.66 16.46
CA ASP A 38 2.63 -1.50 15.70
C ASP A 38 2.10 -1.90 14.33
N ARG A 39 0.79 -2.23 14.26
CA ARG A 39 0.12 -2.57 13.01
C ARG A 39 0.11 -1.39 12.05
N MET A 40 -0.24 -0.18 12.51
CA MET A 40 -0.24 1.02 11.68
C MET A 40 1.15 1.28 11.12
N VAL A 41 2.19 1.23 11.95
CA VAL A 41 3.59 1.47 11.53
C VAL A 41 4.03 0.43 10.49
N GLU A 42 3.76 -0.86 10.71
CA GLU A 42 4.06 -1.93 9.73
C GLU A 42 3.32 -1.69 8.41
N ARG A 43 2.04 -1.30 8.43
CA ARG A 43 1.24 -1.01 7.23
C ARG A 43 1.70 0.23 6.48
N LEU A 44 2.12 1.26 7.19
CA LEU A 44 2.69 2.46 6.57
C LEU A 44 3.99 2.15 5.82
N LEU A 45 4.91 1.41 6.43
CA LEU A 45 6.14 0.96 5.77
C LEU A 45 5.83 0.03 4.59
N THR A 46 4.86 -0.87 4.74
CA THR A 46 4.38 -1.73 3.65
C THR A 46 3.85 -0.91 2.48
N ALA A 47 3.03 0.12 2.74
CA ALA A 47 2.49 1.00 1.71
C ALA A 47 3.60 1.76 0.97
N VAL A 48 4.58 2.30 1.70
CA VAL A 48 5.75 2.97 1.11
C VAL A 48 6.52 2.03 0.18
N LEU A 49 6.83 0.83 0.64
CA LEU A 49 7.58 -0.17 -0.14
C LEU A 49 6.80 -0.65 -1.37
N ALA A 50 5.48 -0.81 -1.25
CA ALA A 50 4.59 -1.17 -2.35
C ALA A 50 4.25 0.00 -3.29
N ARG A 51 4.80 1.20 -3.08
CA ARG A 51 4.45 2.44 -3.81
C ARG A 51 2.95 2.73 -3.80
N GLY A 52 2.24 2.31 -2.76
CA GLY A 52 0.81 2.51 -2.60
C GLY A 52 0.49 3.65 -1.65
N HIS A 53 -0.70 4.23 -1.77
CA HIS A 53 -1.22 5.25 -0.86
C HIS A 53 -2.03 4.61 0.26
N CYS A 54 -2.13 5.27 1.41
CA CYS A 54 -2.79 4.72 2.59
C CYS A 54 -3.88 5.66 3.12
N LEU A 55 -5.03 5.08 3.46
CA LEU A 55 -6.13 5.75 4.14
C LEU A 55 -6.12 5.34 5.62
N LEU A 56 -5.93 6.28 6.53
CA LEU A 56 -5.94 6.06 7.96
C LEU A 56 -7.29 6.50 8.52
N GLN A 57 -8.05 5.58 9.06
CA GLN A 57 -9.32 5.85 9.70
C GLN A 57 -9.17 5.72 11.22
N GLY A 58 -9.63 6.69 11.97
CA GLY A 58 -9.58 6.64 13.45
C GLY A 58 -9.92 7.97 14.07
N VAL A 59 -10.17 7.95 15.37
CA VAL A 59 -10.49 9.15 16.16
C VAL A 59 -9.31 10.16 16.15
N PRO A 60 -9.56 11.43 16.44
CA PRO A 60 -8.49 12.41 16.64
C PRO A 60 -7.55 11.99 17.79
N GLY A 61 -6.29 12.42 17.72
CA GLY A 61 -5.33 12.22 18.82
C GLY A 61 -4.57 10.89 18.84
N VAL A 62 -4.86 9.94 17.94
CA VAL A 62 -4.17 8.63 17.88
C VAL A 62 -2.87 8.64 17.06
N ALA A 63 -2.12 9.73 17.10
CA ALA A 63 -0.80 9.91 16.51
C ALA A 63 -0.68 9.73 14.98
N LYS A 64 -1.78 9.81 14.19
CA LYS A 64 -1.73 9.67 12.72
C LYS A 64 -0.77 10.67 12.06
N THR A 65 -0.87 11.95 12.44
CA THR A 65 -0.01 13.02 11.92
C THR A 65 1.45 12.83 12.34
N LEU A 66 1.69 12.43 13.59
CA LEU A 66 3.03 12.15 14.09
C LEU A 66 3.66 10.96 13.35
N ALA A 67 2.90 9.90 13.09
CA ALA A 67 3.38 8.73 12.35
C ALA A 67 3.79 9.10 10.91
N ALA A 68 2.99 9.92 10.21
CA ALA A 68 3.30 10.39 8.86
C ALA A 68 4.58 11.23 8.83
N ALA A 69 4.73 12.21 9.75
CA ALA A 69 5.91 13.05 9.84
C ALA A 69 7.17 12.25 10.22
N THR A 70 7.03 11.31 11.17
CA THR A 70 8.11 10.41 11.59
C THR A 70 8.58 9.53 10.44
N LEU A 71 7.65 8.94 9.67
CA LEU A 71 7.96 8.12 8.51
C LEU A 71 8.72 8.93 7.44
N ALA A 72 8.29 10.14 7.16
CA ALA A 72 8.96 11.03 6.21
C ALA A 72 10.38 11.37 6.66
N THR A 73 10.57 11.69 7.95
CA THR A 73 11.89 11.97 8.53
C THR A 73 12.82 10.76 8.44
N VAL A 74 12.35 9.58 8.83
CA VAL A 74 13.12 8.32 8.77
C VAL A 74 13.50 7.99 7.34
N SER A 75 12.62 8.26 6.39
CA SER A 75 12.84 8.03 4.95
C SER A 75 13.64 9.13 4.25
N GLY A 76 13.91 10.25 4.93
CA GLY A 76 14.70 11.36 4.40
C GLY A 76 14.07 12.11 3.24
N GLY A 77 12.77 11.99 3.05
CA GLY A 77 12.00 12.69 2.03
C GLY A 77 11.40 14.02 2.53
N THR A 78 10.92 14.83 1.59
CA THR A 78 10.15 16.03 1.91
C THR A 78 8.76 15.67 2.42
N PHE A 79 8.27 16.43 3.40
CA PHE A 79 6.95 16.20 4.02
C PHE A 79 6.11 17.47 3.96
N HIS A 80 4.87 17.34 3.48
CA HIS A 80 3.87 18.39 3.58
C HIS A 80 2.58 17.86 4.19
N ARG A 81 1.99 18.65 5.07
CA ARG A 81 0.65 18.43 5.61
C ARG A 81 -0.33 19.39 4.95
N ILE A 82 -1.42 18.86 4.47
CA ILE A 82 -2.55 19.60 3.90
C ILE A 82 -3.75 19.31 4.79
N GLN A 83 -4.22 20.32 5.52
CA GLN A 83 -5.45 20.23 6.28
C GLN A 83 -6.63 20.46 5.34
N PHE A 84 -7.49 19.48 5.19
CA PHE A 84 -8.66 19.59 4.34
C PHE A 84 -9.77 20.35 5.07
N THR A 85 -10.33 21.36 4.40
CA THR A 85 -11.40 22.24 4.91
C THR A 85 -12.42 22.50 3.81
N PRO A 86 -13.67 22.91 4.16
CA PRO A 86 -14.71 23.14 3.17
C PRO A 86 -14.42 24.25 2.15
N ASP A 87 -13.55 25.18 2.48
CA ASP A 87 -13.17 26.35 1.68
C ASP A 87 -11.98 26.10 0.74
N LEU A 88 -11.30 24.94 0.85
CA LEU A 88 -10.21 24.59 -0.05
C LEU A 88 -10.66 24.51 -1.51
N VAL A 89 -9.76 24.94 -2.40
CA VAL A 89 -9.92 24.76 -3.85
C VAL A 89 -8.79 23.88 -4.41
N PRO A 90 -8.98 23.21 -5.57
CA PRO A 90 -7.99 22.31 -6.15
C PRO A 90 -6.59 22.91 -6.32
N SER A 91 -6.50 24.22 -6.66
CA SER A 91 -5.22 24.93 -6.82
C SER A 91 -4.42 25.06 -5.54
N ASP A 92 -5.06 25.03 -4.37
CA ASP A 92 -4.36 25.08 -3.07
C ASP A 92 -3.55 23.80 -2.83
N ILE A 93 -3.96 22.69 -3.46
CA ILE A 93 -3.28 21.41 -3.38
C ILE A 93 -2.26 21.26 -4.52
N THR A 94 -2.70 21.50 -5.77
CA THR A 94 -1.90 21.22 -6.96
C THR A 94 -0.90 22.30 -7.27
N GLY A 95 -1.21 23.55 -6.88
CA GLY A 95 -0.43 24.72 -7.22
C GLY A 95 -1.07 25.59 -8.28
N THR A 96 -0.45 26.69 -8.59
CA THR A 96 -1.01 27.71 -9.46
C THR A 96 0.03 28.35 -10.36
N ARG A 97 -0.46 29.10 -11.32
CA ARG A 97 0.36 29.90 -12.21
C ARG A 97 0.28 31.37 -11.78
N ILE A 98 1.43 31.95 -11.43
CA ILE A 98 1.54 33.33 -10.91
C ILE A 98 2.15 34.22 -11.99
N TYR A 99 1.53 35.36 -12.23
CA TYR A 99 2.12 36.41 -13.04
C TYR A 99 3.13 37.22 -12.22
N ARG A 100 4.36 37.38 -12.73
CA ARG A 100 5.41 38.18 -12.12
C ARG A 100 5.54 39.51 -12.87
N PRO A 101 5.05 40.62 -12.33
CA PRO A 101 5.10 41.92 -13.01
C PRO A 101 6.52 42.40 -13.30
N SER A 102 7.48 42.04 -12.44
CA SER A 102 8.90 42.46 -12.58
C SER A 102 9.60 41.89 -13.80
N SER A 103 9.16 40.73 -14.29
CA SER A 103 9.73 40.04 -15.45
C SER A 103 8.73 39.86 -16.58
N GLU A 104 7.49 40.32 -16.42
CA GLU A 104 6.36 40.17 -17.36
C GLU A 104 6.14 38.70 -17.77
N THR A 105 6.46 37.77 -16.88
CA THR A 105 6.39 36.33 -17.14
C THR A 105 5.43 35.64 -16.18
N PHE A 106 4.93 34.50 -16.62
CA PHE A 106 4.20 33.60 -15.75
C PHE A 106 5.14 32.53 -15.21
N SER A 107 5.20 32.39 -13.89
CA SER A 107 5.87 31.26 -13.21
C SER A 107 4.83 30.24 -12.73
N VAL A 108 5.19 28.96 -12.77
CA VAL A 108 4.39 27.90 -12.16
C VAL A 108 4.92 27.67 -10.76
N GLU A 109 4.04 27.73 -9.78
CA GLU A 109 4.36 27.39 -8.39
C GLU A 109 3.62 26.10 -8.02
N PRO A 110 4.36 24.98 -7.85
CA PRO A 110 3.77 23.72 -7.40
C PRO A 110 3.17 23.87 -6.01
N GLY A 111 2.03 23.25 -5.80
CA GLY A 111 1.37 23.22 -4.50
C GLY A 111 2.01 22.22 -3.53
N PRO A 112 1.46 22.11 -2.32
CA PRO A 112 1.99 21.25 -1.25
C PRO A 112 1.94 19.75 -1.60
N VAL A 113 1.19 19.35 -2.62
CA VAL A 113 1.19 17.96 -3.09
C VAL A 113 2.53 17.53 -3.69
N ALA A 114 3.37 18.48 -4.12
CA ALA A 114 4.68 18.22 -4.72
C ALA A 114 5.75 17.90 -3.66
N ALA A 115 5.50 16.87 -2.86
CA ALA A 115 6.41 16.37 -1.83
C ALA A 115 6.49 14.84 -1.89
N ASN A 116 7.55 14.25 -1.31
CA ASN A 116 7.68 12.79 -1.22
C ASN A 116 6.58 12.16 -0.35
N PHE A 117 6.25 12.82 0.76
CA PHE A 117 5.24 12.37 1.72
C PHE A 117 4.23 13.49 1.92
N VAL A 118 3.00 13.21 1.58
CA VAL A 118 1.88 14.15 1.73
C VAL A 118 0.89 13.57 2.73
N LEU A 119 0.60 14.31 3.79
CA LEU A 119 -0.50 14.01 4.70
C LEU A 119 -1.70 14.86 4.30
N ALA A 120 -2.71 14.22 3.73
CA ALA A 120 -4.03 14.81 3.48
C ALA A 120 -4.91 14.61 4.73
N ASP A 121 -4.84 15.56 5.65
CA ASP A 121 -5.51 15.43 6.95
C ASP A 121 -7.00 15.81 6.83
N GLU A 122 -7.88 14.92 7.31
CA GLU A 122 -9.34 15.03 7.27
C GLU A 122 -9.89 15.21 5.83
N ILE A 123 -9.46 14.33 4.91
CA ILE A 123 -9.79 14.42 3.47
C ILE A 123 -11.30 14.54 3.20
N ASN A 124 -12.12 13.98 4.08
CA ASN A 124 -13.57 14.01 4.00
C ASN A 124 -14.21 15.36 4.38
N ARG A 125 -13.44 16.35 4.83
CA ARG A 125 -13.95 17.72 5.10
C ARG A 125 -13.98 18.61 3.87
N ALA A 126 -13.21 18.31 2.84
CA ALA A 126 -13.21 19.13 1.63
C ALA A 126 -14.22 18.65 0.58
N PRO A 127 -14.69 19.57 -0.29
CA PRO A 127 -15.61 19.24 -1.37
C PRO A 127 -15.05 18.19 -2.32
N ALA A 128 -15.92 17.44 -3.00
CA ALA A 128 -15.56 16.36 -3.91
C ALA A 128 -14.57 16.77 -5.02
N LYS A 129 -14.59 18.02 -5.47
CA LYS A 129 -13.64 18.53 -6.47
C LYS A 129 -12.21 18.54 -5.96
N VAL A 130 -12.01 18.91 -4.70
CA VAL A 130 -10.70 18.96 -4.04
C VAL A 130 -10.18 17.55 -3.79
N GLN A 131 -11.05 16.67 -3.29
CA GLN A 131 -10.73 15.24 -3.14
C GLN A 131 -10.31 14.63 -4.49
N SER A 132 -11.07 14.90 -5.56
CA SER A 132 -10.78 14.38 -6.90
C SER A 132 -9.42 14.86 -7.42
N ALA A 133 -9.04 16.11 -7.18
CA ALA A 133 -7.74 16.66 -7.59
C ALA A 133 -6.58 15.91 -6.92
N LEU A 134 -6.65 15.67 -5.60
CA LEU A 134 -5.64 14.86 -4.90
C LEU A 134 -5.57 13.43 -5.44
N LEU A 135 -6.73 12.80 -5.64
CA LEU A 135 -6.82 11.42 -6.11
C LEU A 135 -6.35 11.26 -7.56
N GLU A 136 -6.46 12.31 -8.38
CA GLU A 136 -5.87 12.35 -9.72
C GLU A 136 -4.34 12.37 -9.63
N VAL A 137 -3.76 13.24 -8.81
CA VAL A 137 -2.31 13.29 -8.59
C VAL A 137 -1.78 11.96 -8.06
N MET A 138 -2.52 11.29 -7.16
CA MET A 138 -2.16 9.96 -6.66
C MET A 138 -2.11 8.91 -7.78
N ALA A 139 -3.06 8.93 -8.70
CA ALA A 139 -3.16 7.97 -9.80
C ALA A 139 -2.13 8.23 -10.89
N GLU A 140 -1.98 9.49 -11.29
CA GLU A 140 -1.13 9.90 -12.41
C GLU A 140 0.33 10.12 -12.03
N ARG A 141 0.62 10.28 -10.72
CA ARG A 141 1.95 10.66 -10.17
C ARG A 141 2.54 11.90 -10.83
N GLN A 142 1.68 12.80 -11.22
CA GLN A 142 2.01 14.08 -11.83
C GLN A 142 0.89 15.10 -11.59
N VAL A 143 1.21 16.36 -11.76
CA VAL A 143 0.24 17.46 -11.71
C VAL A 143 0.39 18.34 -12.94
N SER A 144 -0.73 18.81 -13.48
CA SER A 144 -0.74 19.73 -14.61
C SER A 144 -1.16 21.13 -14.18
N ILE A 145 -0.25 22.10 -14.32
CA ILE A 145 -0.45 23.49 -13.91
C ILE A 145 -0.16 24.40 -15.10
N GLY A 146 -1.17 25.13 -15.56
CA GLY A 146 -1.00 26.11 -16.64
C GLY A 146 -0.42 25.52 -17.93
N GLY A 147 -0.77 24.28 -18.27
CA GLY A 147 -0.29 23.57 -19.46
C GLY A 147 1.09 22.89 -19.28
N ARG A 148 1.67 22.93 -18.10
CA ARG A 148 2.90 22.21 -17.76
C ARG A 148 2.59 21.02 -16.88
N THR A 149 3.08 19.84 -17.24
CA THR A 149 3.03 18.62 -16.43
C THR A 149 4.29 18.50 -15.60
N ILE A 150 4.13 18.33 -14.30
CA ILE A 150 5.20 18.21 -13.32
C ILE A 150 5.06 16.84 -12.66
N PRO A 151 6.06 15.96 -12.79
CA PRO A 151 6.04 14.66 -12.12
C PRO A 151 6.20 14.85 -10.60
N MET A 152 5.57 13.96 -9.82
CA MET A 152 5.78 13.92 -8.38
C MET A 152 7.16 13.39 -8.04
N PRO A 153 7.77 13.85 -6.93
CA PRO A 153 9.07 13.34 -6.51
C PRO A 153 8.99 11.85 -6.13
N GLU A 154 10.06 11.10 -6.38
CA GLU A 154 10.14 9.70 -5.98
C GLU A 154 11.02 9.53 -4.72
N PRO A 155 10.58 8.74 -3.75
CA PRO A 155 9.28 8.08 -3.61
C PRO A 155 8.12 9.06 -3.38
N PHE A 156 6.90 8.72 -3.82
CA PHE A 156 5.69 9.51 -3.60
C PHE A 156 4.65 8.71 -2.83
N LEU A 157 4.26 9.19 -1.66
CA LEU A 157 3.23 8.59 -0.82
C LEU A 157 2.24 9.65 -0.34
N VAL A 158 0.96 9.38 -0.51
CA VAL A 158 -0.12 10.13 0.15
C VAL A 158 -0.69 9.28 1.29
N LEU A 159 -0.72 9.87 2.47
CA LEU A 159 -1.42 9.38 3.65
C LEU A 159 -2.64 10.27 3.83
N ALA A 160 -3.83 9.72 3.63
CA ALA A 160 -5.07 10.45 3.89
C ALA A 160 -5.63 10.02 5.25
N THR A 161 -6.18 10.96 6.02
CA THR A 161 -6.87 10.63 7.26
C THR A 161 -8.36 10.89 7.13
N GLN A 162 -9.15 10.05 7.79
CA GLN A 162 -10.58 10.25 8.00
C GLN A 162 -10.93 10.12 9.47
N ASN A 163 -11.85 10.97 9.93
CA ASN A 163 -12.47 10.82 11.23
C ASN A 163 -13.86 10.19 11.05
N PRO A 164 -14.10 8.97 11.54
CA PRO A 164 -15.39 8.29 11.38
C PRO A 164 -16.51 8.85 12.26
N VAL A 165 -16.17 9.60 13.31
CA VAL A 165 -17.13 10.09 14.30
C VAL A 165 -17.82 11.40 13.86
N GLU A 166 -17.18 12.16 12.99
CA GLU A 166 -17.74 13.41 12.48
C GLU A 166 -18.77 13.12 11.38
N SER A 167 -20.01 13.55 11.60
CA SER A 167 -21.11 13.42 10.64
C SER A 167 -21.54 14.74 10.00
N GLU A 168 -21.26 15.88 10.62
CA GLU A 168 -21.62 17.21 10.10
C GLU A 168 -20.53 17.78 9.21
N GLY A 169 -20.92 18.33 8.04
CA GLY A 169 -19.99 18.97 7.12
C GLY A 169 -19.01 18.02 6.44
N VAL A 170 -19.35 16.74 6.33
CA VAL A 170 -18.46 15.68 5.80
C VAL A 170 -18.92 15.23 4.42
N TYR A 171 -17.99 15.20 3.49
CA TYR A 171 -18.16 14.66 2.12
C TYR A 171 -17.58 13.26 2.05
N GLN A 172 -18.41 12.25 2.04
CA GLN A 172 -17.96 10.85 1.94
C GLN A 172 -17.15 10.62 0.66
N LEU A 173 -16.06 9.88 0.79
CA LEU A 173 -15.29 9.41 -0.37
C LEU A 173 -16.10 8.34 -1.13
N PRO A 174 -16.45 8.56 -2.40
CA PRO A 174 -17.09 7.53 -3.24
C PRO A 174 -16.22 6.26 -3.33
N GLU A 175 -16.86 5.11 -3.56
CA GLU A 175 -16.20 3.81 -3.65
C GLU A 175 -15.07 3.80 -4.67
N ALA A 176 -15.28 4.36 -5.86
CA ALA A 176 -14.29 4.45 -6.93
C ALA A 176 -13.06 5.30 -6.53
N GLN A 177 -13.23 6.21 -5.58
CA GLN A 177 -12.14 7.02 -5.04
C GLN A 177 -11.38 6.28 -3.95
N ARG A 178 -12.10 5.56 -3.07
CA ARG A 178 -11.48 4.70 -2.04
C ARG A 178 -10.62 3.59 -2.64
N ASP A 179 -11.01 3.04 -3.79
CA ASP A 179 -10.27 1.99 -4.51
C ASP A 179 -8.85 2.42 -4.97
N ARG A 180 -8.53 3.73 -4.96
CA ARG A 180 -7.20 4.26 -5.28
C ARG A 180 -6.19 4.10 -4.14
N PHE A 181 -6.65 3.94 -2.90
CA PHE A 181 -5.79 3.63 -1.77
C PHE A 181 -5.41 2.15 -1.78
N LEU A 182 -4.13 1.87 -1.57
CA LEU A 182 -3.64 0.49 -1.46
C LEU A 182 -4.17 -0.17 -0.18
N LEU A 183 -4.03 0.55 0.93
CA LEU A 183 -4.42 0.09 2.26
C LEU A 183 -5.39 1.09 2.92
N LYS A 184 -6.42 0.58 3.56
CA LYS A 184 -7.20 1.28 4.60
C LYS A 184 -6.80 0.68 5.94
N VAL A 185 -6.31 1.51 6.84
CA VAL A 185 -5.87 1.09 8.18
C VAL A 185 -6.74 1.76 9.22
N ASP A 186 -7.45 0.95 10.00
CA ASP A 186 -8.19 1.43 11.15
C ASP A 186 -7.23 1.58 12.34
N VAL A 187 -7.19 2.79 12.91
CA VAL A 187 -6.30 3.17 14.00
C VAL A 187 -7.15 3.28 15.26
N SER A 188 -6.98 2.32 16.16
CA SER A 188 -7.66 2.29 17.46
C SER A 188 -7.07 3.30 18.45
N ALA A 189 -7.84 3.65 19.47
CA ALA A 189 -7.29 4.35 20.63
C ALA A 189 -6.23 3.45 21.32
N PRO A 190 -5.21 4.06 21.95
CA PRO A 190 -4.22 3.32 22.70
C PRO A 190 -4.85 2.61 23.93
N THR A 191 -4.24 1.53 24.35
CA THR A 191 -4.56 0.84 25.60
C THR A 191 -4.04 1.63 26.80
N GLU A 192 -4.47 1.28 28.02
CA GLU A 192 -4.00 1.93 29.25
C GLU A 192 -2.47 1.87 29.38
N ASP A 193 -1.87 0.73 29.10
CA ASP A 193 -0.42 0.54 29.14
C ASP A 193 0.31 1.40 28.09
N GLU A 194 -0.28 1.50 26.90
CA GLU A 194 0.26 2.36 25.83
C GLU A 194 0.12 3.85 26.20
N GLU A 195 -1.00 4.28 26.79
CA GLU A 195 -1.16 5.66 27.27
C GLU A 195 -0.15 6.02 28.35
N LEU A 196 0.10 5.13 29.32
CA LEU A 196 1.15 5.32 30.31
C LEU A 196 2.53 5.42 29.67
N ALA A 197 2.82 4.57 28.69
CA ALA A 197 4.08 4.61 27.97
C ALA A 197 4.22 5.91 27.15
N ILE A 198 3.13 6.41 26.54
CA ILE A 198 3.09 7.70 25.84
C ILE A 198 3.38 8.84 26.84
N LEU A 199 2.68 8.84 27.98
CA LEU A 199 2.86 9.85 29.02
C LEU A 199 4.34 9.92 29.45
N TYR A 200 4.95 8.80 29.83
CA TYR A 200 6.35 8.78 30.27
C TYR A 200 7.33 9.18 29.19
N ARG A 201 7.08 8.77 27.93
CA ARG A 201 7.96 9.05 26.79
C ARG A 201 7.89 10.52 26.33
N MET A 202 6.71 11.11 26.40
CA MET A 202 6.45 12.45 25.84
C MET A 202 6.52 13.57 26.85
N SER A 203 6.55 13.28 28.17
CA SER A 203 6.41 14.31 29.21
C SER A 203 7.70 15.08 29.50
N VAL A 204 8.88 14.52 29.30
CA VAL A 204 10.15 15.15 29.73
C VAL A 204 11.02 15.51 28.52
N ASP A 205 11.33 14.56 27.64
CA ASP A 205 12.17 14.74 26.46
C ASP A 205 11.60 13.91 25.30
N PRO A 206 10.65 14.44 24.54
CA PRO A 206 10.03 13.69 23.44
C PRO A 206 11.07 13.26 22.41
N PRO A 207 11.15 11.96 22.07
CA PRO A 207 12.11 11.47 21.13
C PRO A 207 11.82 12.00 19.72
N THR A 208 12.85 12.52 19.07
CA THR A 208 12.78 12.96 17.67
C THR A 208 13.32 11.85 16.76
N ALA A 209 12.66 11.61 15.63
CA ALA A 209 13.11 10.63 14.66
C ALA A 209 14.41 11.05 13.98
N ARG A 210 15.28 10.09 13.70
CA ARG A 210 16.49 10.28 12.90
C ARG A 210 16.28 9.74 11.51
N ARG A 211 16.91 10.38 10.54
CA ARG A 211 16.96 9.85 9.19
C ARG A 211 17.77 8.55 9.15
N VAL A 212 17.16 7.48 8.66
CA VAL A 212 17.77 6.15 8.46
C VAL A 212 17.98 5.87 6.98
N LEU A 213 17.00 6.24 6.17
CA LEU A 213 17.01 6.03 4.73
C LEU A 213 17.28 7.34 3.97
N ALA A 214 17.68 7.18 2.72
CA ALA A 214 17.65 8.27 1.74
C ALA A 214 16.59 7.96 0.67
N PRO A 215 16.02 8.95 -0.03
CA PRO A 215 15.03 8.69 -1.07
C PRO A 215 15.47 7.68 -2.13
N HIS A 216 16.73 7.76 -2.59
CA HIS A 216 17.29 6.80 -3.55
C HIS A 216 17.43 5.38 -2.97
N THR A 217 17.75 5.25 -1.68
CA THR A 217 17.82 3.96 -0.98
C THR A 217 16.42 3.35 -0.87
N LEU A 218 15.43 4.17 -0.51
CA LEU A 218 14.05 3.74 -0.45
C LEU A 218 13.54 3.30 -1.84
N ALA A 219 13.86 4.05 -2.91
CA ALA A 219 13.53 3.65 -4.28
C ALA A 219 14.20 2.31 -4.68
N ALA A 220 15.40 2.04 -4.21
CA ALA A 220 16.06 0.74 -4.42
C ALA A 220 15.34 -0.40 -3.65
N LEU A 221 14.91 -0.14 -2.40
CA LEU A 221 14.14 -1.10 -1.61
C LEU A 221 12.76 -1.37 -2.22
N GLN A 222 12.12 -0.37 -2.83
CA GLN A 222 10.88 -0.54 -3.57
C GLN A 222 11.06 -1.47 -4.79
N ARG A 223 12.15 -1.32 -5.56
CA ARG A 223 12.46 -2.25 -6.67
C ARG A 223 12.72 -3.66 -6.15
N ARG A 224 13.45 -3.80 -5.03
CA ARG A 224 13.67 -5.10 -4.40
C ARG A 224 12.36 -5.73 -3.91
N ALA A 225 11.40 -4.95 -3.43
CA ALA A 225 10.08 -5.46 -3.08
C ALA A 225 9.34 -6.04 -4.29
N ASP A 226 9.49 -5.45 -5.49
CA ASP A 226 8.91 -5.99 -6.73
C ASP A 226 9.52 -7.35 -7.13
N GLU A 227 10.78 -7.59 -6.76
CA GLU A 227 11.53 -8.82 -7.05
C GLU A 227 11.22 -9.96 -6.06
N VAL A 228 10.54 -9.68 -4.93
CA VAL A 228 10.15 -10.71 -3.97
C VAL A 228 9.29 -11.78 -4.64
N PHE A 229 9.72 -13.03 -4.53
CA PHE A 229 9.08 -14.15 -5.21
C PHE A 229 7.68 -14.44 -4.68
N VAL A 230 6.74 -14.72 -5.59
CA VAL A 230 5.37 -15.13 -5.27
C VAL A 230 5.07 -16.45 -5.94
N HIS A 231 4.98 -17.51 -5.15
CA HIS A 231 4.62 -18.83 -5.67
C HIS A 231 3.21 -18.79 -6.29
N HIS A 232 3.01 -19.53 -7.39
CA HIS A 232 1.74 -19.56 -8.12
C HIS A 232 0.52 -19.87 -7.22
N ALA A 233 0.64 -20.82 -6.28
CA ALA A 233 -0.44 -21.14 -5.34
C ALA A 233 -0.79 -19.97 -4.41
N VAL A 234 0.18 -19.11 -4.04
CA VAL A 234 -0.05 -17.91 -3.24
C VAL A 234 -0.74 -16.83 -4.06
N ALA A 235 -0.32 -16.65 -5.32
CA ALA A 235 -1.00 -15.76 -6.26
C ALA A 235 -2.43 -16.19 -6.51
N GLN A 236 -2.66 -17.50 -6.73
CA GLN A 236 -4.02 -18.07 -6.85
C GLN A 236 -4.86 -17.84 -5.59
N TYR A 237 -4.26 -17.93 -4.40
CA TYR A 237 -4.96 -17.66 -3.14
C TYR A 237 -5.45 -16.22 -3.08
N ALA A 238 -4.62 -15.24 -3.43
CA ALA A 238 -5.02 -13.83 -3.51
C ALA A 238 -6.18 -13.63 -4.51
N VAL A 239 -6.10 -14.25 -5.69
CA VAL A 239 -7.19 -14.22 -6.69
C VAL A 239 -8.48 -14.82 -6.13
N ARG A 240 -8.42 -15.99 -5.47
CA ARG A 240 -9.60 -16.66 -4.91
C ARG A 240 -10.27 -15.84 -3.81
N LEU A 241 -9.51 -15.17 -2.95
CA LEU A 241 -10.08 -14.27 -1.94
C LEU A 241 -10.91 -13.15 -2.60
N VAL A 242 -10.37 -12.52 -3.64
CA VAL A 242 -11.09 -11.45 -4.35
C VAL A 242 -12.29 -12.00 -5.13
N LEU A 243 -12.17 -13.15 -5.79
CA LEU A 243 -13.29 -13.80 -6.49
C LEU A 243 -14.40 -14.19 -5.53
N ALA A 244 -14.08 -14.73 -4.34
CA ALA A 244 -15.07 -15.08 -3.33
C ALA A 244 -15.95 -13.88 -2.93
N THR A 245 -15.40 -12.66 -2.88
CA THR A 245 -16.22 -11.45 -2.63
C THR A 245 -17.22 -11.20 -3.74
N ARG A 246 -16.88 -11.47 -5.00
CA ARG A 246 -17.78 -11.30 -6.15
C ARG A 246 -18.85 -12.40 -6.20
N GLU A 247 -18.46 -13.63 -5.83
CA GLU A 247 -19.42 -14.74 -5.73
C GLU A 247 -20.45 -14.49 -4.63
N LEU A 248 -20.05 -13.89 -3.48
CA LEU A 248 -20.96 -13.49 -2.43
C LEU A 248 -21.96 -12.42 -2.92
N ALA A 249 -21.49 -11.45 -3.71
CA ALA A 249 -22.37 -10.44 -4.32
C ALA A 249 -23.38 -11.10 -5.30
N ALA A 250 -22.90 -11.96 -6.20
CA ALA A 250 -23.73 -12.62 -7.21
C ALA A 250 -24.77 -13.58 -6.62
N ARG A 251 -24.45 -14.26 -5.51
CA ARG A 251 -25.41 -15.15 -4.82
C ARG A 251 -26.54 -14.37 -4.18
N GLY A 252 -26.26 -13.17 -3.67
CA GLY A 252 -27.25 -12.31 -3.05
C GLY A 252 -28.29 -11.80 -4.02
N ASP A 253 -27.90 -11.39 -5.21
CA ASP A 253 -28.81 -10.93 -6.25
C ASP A 253 -29.80 -12.02 -6.67
N ALA A 254 -29.37 -13.29 -6.69
CA ALA A 254 -30.20 -14.44 -7.09
C ALA A 254 -31.21 -14.88 -6.01
N ALA A 255 -30.92 -14.61 -4.72
CA ALA A 255 -31.74 -15.07 -3.57
C ALA A 255 -32.56 -13.96 -2.90
N GLY A 256 -32.39 -12.69 -3.33
CA GLY A 256 -33.12 -11.54 -2.77
C GLY A 256 -32.72 -11.23 -1.32
N GLY A 257 -31.44 -11.00 -1.05
CA GLY A 257 -30.95 -10.66 0.30
C GLY A 257 -29.42 -10.80 0.45
N GLY A 258 -28.65 -10.38 -0.55
CA GLY A 258 -27.20 -10.48 -0.52
C GLY A 258 -26.55 -9.47 0.41
N ARG A 259 -25.43 -9.86 1.03
CA ARG A 259 -24.64 -8.98 1.89
C ARG A 259 -23.87 -7.91 1.12
N LEU A 260 -23.48 -8.18 -0.14
CA LEU A 260 -22.74 -7.27 -0.99
C LEU A 260 -23.56 -6.89 -2.22
N ALA A 261 -23.60 -5.59 -2.51
CA ALA A 261 -24.01 -5.08 -3.82
C ALA A 261 -22.87 -5.27 -4.85
N TYR A 262 -21.61 -5.04 -4.43
CA TYR A 262 -20.45 -5.27 -5.28
C TYR A 262 -19.28 -5.84 -4.48
N GLY A 263 -18.61 -6.86 -5.04
CA GLY A 263 -17.34 -7.39 -4.55
C GLY A 263 -16.13 -6.58 -5.04
N ALA A 264 -14.95 -6.90 -4.52
CA ALA A 264 -13.72 -6.19 -4.84
C ALA A 264 -13.26 -6.40 -6.30
N GLY A 265 -12.67 -5.37 -6.89
CA GLY A 265 -12.14 -5.35 -8.26
C GLY A 265 -10.73 -5.95 -8.39
N PRO A 266 -10.18 -6.04 -9.63
CA PRO A 266 -8.82 -6.55 -9.88
C PRO A 266 -7.71 -5.78 -9.15
N ARG A 267 -7.93 -4.49 -8.84
CA ARG A 267 -7.01 -3.67 -8.03
C ARG A 267 -6.77 -4.27 -6.65
N ALA A 268 -7.77 -4.93 -6.06
CA ALA A 268 -7.59 -5.64 -4.79
C ALA A 268 -6.60 -6.81 -4.92
N THR A 269 -6.67 -7.59 -5.99
CA THR A 269 -5.73 -8.70 -6.24
C THR A 269 -4.31 -8.18 -6.42
N LEU A 270 -4.13 -7.15 -7.27
CA LEU A 270 -2.83 -6.52 -7.49
C LEU A 270 -2.30 -5.90 -6.20
N GLY A 271 -3.16 -5.22 -5.44
CA GLY A 271 -2.83 -4.62 -4.15
C GLY A 271 -2.40 -5.65 -3.11
N LEU A 272 -3.11 -6.77 -2.99
CA LEU A 272 -2.72 -7.87 -2.09
C LEU A 272 -1.33 -8.41 -2.39
N VAL A 273 -1.03 -8.67 -3.67
CA VAL A 273 0.28 -9.21 -4.07
C VAL A 273 1.38 -8.17 -3.86
N ALA A 274 1.17 -6.91 -4.24
CA ALA A 274 2.16 -5.85 -4.06
C ALA A 274 2.44 -5.59 -2.57
N ALA A 275 1.39 -5.48 -1.74
CA ALA A 275 1.54 -5.29 -0.31
C ALA A 275 2.17 -6.51 0.38
N ALA A 276 1.86 -7.73 -0.05
CA ALA A 276 2.44 -8.95 0.51
C ALA A 276 3.94 -9.09 0.18
N ARG A 277 4.38 -8.70 -1.02
CA ARG A 277 5.81 -8.59 -1.38
C ARG A 277 6.54 -7.62 -0.48
N ALA A 278 5.97 -6.43 -0.30
CA ALA A 278 6.52 -5.40 0.58
C ALA A 278 6.59 -5.86 2.04
N LEU A 279 5.54 -6.52 2.54
CA LEU A 279 5.50 -7.08 3.89
C LEU A 279 6.51 -8.21 4.08
N ALA A 280 6.67 -9.09 3.10
CA ALA A 280 7.67 -10.16 3.15
C ALA A 280 9.09 -9.59 3.21
N LEU A 281 9.40 -8.57 2.39
CA LEU A 281 10.69 -7.87 2.43
C LEU A 281 10.92 -7.18 3.78
N LEU A 282 9.90 -6.48 4.29
CA LEU A 282 9.97 -5.83 5.61
C LEU A 282 10.27 -6.82 6.73
N ARG A 283 9.78 -8.06 6.59
CA ARG A 283 10.04 -9.19 7.50
C ARG A 283 11.31 -10.00 7.15
N GLY A 284 12.18 -9.46 6.31
CA GLY A 284 13.47 -10.06 5.94
C GLY A 284 13.39 -11.29 5.04
N ARG A 285 12.28 -11.48 4.31
CA ARG A 285 12.08 -12.63 3.41
C ARG A 285 12.08 -12.22 1.94
N GLU A 286 12.57 -13.09 1.07
CA GLU A 286 12.60 -12.92 -0.39
C GLU A 286 11.44 -13.67 -1.09
N TYR A 287 10.48 -14.17 -0.32
CA TYR A 287 9.29 -14.86 -0.82
C TYR A 287 8.07 -14.55 0.04
N VAL A 288 6.90 -14.56 -0.60
CA VAL A 288 5.59 -14.31 0.03
C VAL A 288 5.01 -15.60 0.57
N LEU A 289 4.48 -15.55 1.80
CA LEU A 289 3.71 -16.63 2.41
C LEU A 289 2.21 -16.40 2.27
N PRO A 290 1.38 -17.46 2.26
CA PRO A 290 -0.08 -17.33 2.33
C PRO A 290 -0.56 -16.51 3.53
N ALA A 291 0.19 -16.56 4.65
CA ALA A 291 -0.09 -15.79 5.84
C ALA A 291 0.07 -14.27 5.63
N ASP A 292 0.97 -13.82 4.73
CA ASP A 292 1.14 -12.41 4.42
C ASP A 292 -0.08 -11.86 3.66
N ILE A 293 -0.59 -12.63 2.70
CA ILE A 293 -1.84 -12.30 1.98
C ILE A 293 -3.01 -12.19 2.98
N ALA A 294 -3.17 -13.19 3.84
CA ALA A 294 -4.26 -13.20 4.83
C ALA A 294 -4.14 -12.05 5.84
N ALA A 295 -2.92 -11.70 6.27
CA ALA A 295 -2.68 -10.59 7.21
C ALA A 295 -3.00 -9.22 6.64
N LEU A 296 -3.05 -9.07 5.31
CA LEU A 296 -3.34 -7.83 4.60
C LEU A 296 -4.76 -7.77 4.03
N ALA A 297 -5.52 -8.86 4.13
CA ALA A 297 -6.81 -8.97 3.47
C ALA A 297 -7.80 -7.89 3.90
N HIS A 298 -7.88 -7.57 5.19
CA HIS A 298 -8.77 -6.53 5.70
C HIS A 298 -8.41 -5.16 5.15
N GLU A 299 -7.14 -4.76 5.26
CA GLU A 299 -6.70 -3.43 4.84
C GLU A 299 -6.78 -3.23 3.32
N VAL A 300 -6.68 -4.32 2.55
CA VAL A 300 -6.72 -4.23 1.07
C VAL A 300 -8.13 -4.43 0.53
N ILE A 301 -8.95 -5.31 1.11
CA ILE A 301 -10.23 -5.69 0.53
C ILE A 301 -11.39 -4.90 1.12
N ALA A 302 -11.47 -4.73 2.45
CA ALA A 302 -12.67 -4.23 3.13
C ALA A 302 -13.18 -2.88 2.56
N HIS A 303 -12.30 -1.93 2.32
CA HIS A 303 -12.69 -0.61 1.81
C HIS A 303 -13.12 -0.60 0.33
N ARG A 304 -13.00 -1.74 -0.37
CA ARG A 304 -13.42 -1.95 -1.76
C ARG A 304 -14.74 -2.70 -1.89
N LEU A 305 -15.29 -3.16 -0.76
CA LEU A 305 -16.59 -3.82 -0.74
C LEU A 305 -17.71 -2.79 -0.65
N VAL A 306 -18.79 -3.04 -1.37
CA VAL A 306 -20.01 -2.25 -1.30
C VAL A 306 -21.10 -3.14 -0.72
N LEU A 307 -21.55 -2.82 0.49
CA LEU A 307 -22.60 -3.54 1.17
C LEU A 307 -23.96 -3.27 0.51
N SER A 308 -24.87 -4.23 0.57
CA SER A 308 -26.27 -4.02 0.22
C SER A 308 -26.98 -3.18 1.29
N PHE A 309 -28.14 -2.62 0.95
CA PHE A 309 -28.95 -1.85 1.90
C PHE A 309 -29.42 -2.73 3.06
N ASP A 310 -29.79 -3.98 2.78
CA ASP A 310 -30.23 -4.93 3.81
C ASP A 310 -29.10 -5.26 4.77
N ALA A 311 -27.88 -5.52 4.24
CA ALA A 311 -26.70 -5.77 5.06
C ALA A 311 -26.33 -4.57 5.95
N LEU A 312 -26.47 -3.34 5.44
CA LEU A 312 -26.26 -2.14 6.24
C LEU A 312 -27.31 -2.02 7.36
N ALA A 313 -28.56 -2.34 7.07
CA ALA A 313 -29.64 -2.34 8.07
C ALA A 313 -29.41 -3.41 9.16
N ASP A 314 -28.85 -4.57 8.78
CA ASP A 314 -28.50 -5.66 9.70
C ASP A 314 -27.18 -5.41 10.48
N GLY A 315 -26.51 -4.27 10.27
CA GLY A 315 -25.26 -3.93 10.95
C GLY A 315 -24.05 -4.74 10.49
N VAL A 316 -24.11 -5.34 9.30
CA VAL A 316 -22.96 -6.03 8.69
C VAL A 316 -21.86 -5.02 8.39
N THR A 317 -20.60 -5.39 8.65
CA THR A 317 -19.42 -4.56 8.32
C THR A 317 -18.64 -5.15 7.18
N PRO A 318 -17.93 -4.35 6.37
CA PRO A 318 -17.04 -4.87 5.33
C PRO A 318 -15.97 -5.81 5.89
N GLU A 319 -15.51 -5.53 7.10
CA GLU A 319 -14.52 -6.33 7.83
C GLU A 319 -15.06 -7.74 8.13
N SER A 320 -16.32 -7.84 8.59
CA SER A 320 -16.96 -9.15 8.86
C SER A 320 -17.14 -9.99 7.59
N VAL A 321 -17.36 -9.35 6.45
CA VAL A 321 -17.42 -10.04 5.15
C VAL A 321 -16.03 -10.57 4.75
N VAL A 322 -14.97 -9.81 5.01
CA VAL A 322 -13.59 -10.28 4.76
C VAL A 322 -13.26 -11.48 5.66
N ASP A 323 -13.70 -11.49 6.92
CA ASP A 323 -13.53 -12.64 7.82
C ASP A 323 -14.23 -13.89 7.27
N GLU A 324 -15.45 -13.75 6.76
CA GLU A 324 -16.18 -14.85 6.12
C GLU A 324 -15.43 -15.39 4.90
N VAL A 325 -14.91 -14.51 4.05
CA VAL A 325 -14.11 -14.89 2.88
C VAL A 325 -12.83 -15.61 3.29
N LEU A 326 -12.12 -15.11 4.30
CA LEU A 326 -10.91 -15.74 4.82
C LEU A 326 -11.17 -17.13 5.41
N ALA A 327 -12.33 -17.34 6.03
CA ALA A 327 -12.74 -18.64 6.56
C ALA A 327 -13.15 -19.62 5.44
N ALA A 328 -13.80 -19.12 4.38
CA ALA A 328 -14.29 -19.94 3.27
C ALA A 328 -13.18 -20.36 2.29
N VAL A 329 -12.13 -19.54 2.11
CA VAL A 329 -11.06 -19.81 1.16
C VAL A 329 -9.85 -20.42 1.86
N PRO A 330 -9.55 -21.71 1.68
CA PRO A 330 -8.46 -22.36 2.38
C PRO A 330 -7.09 -21.83 1.93
N ARG A 331 -6.20 -21.63 2.90
CA ARG A 331 -4.81 -21.25 2.65
C ARG A 331 -4.06 -22.39 1.99
N PRO A 332 -3.30 -22.15 0.92
CA PRO A 332 -2.47 -23.20 0.31
C PRO A 332 -1.35 -23.61 1.27
N ARG A 333 -0.98 -24.89 1.23
CA ARG A 333 0.17 -25.40 1.96
C ARG A 333 1.41 -25.21 1.09
N VAL A 334 2.14 -24.13 1.31
CA VAL A 334 3.42 -23.85 0.66
C VAL A 334 4.48 -23.85 1.75
N THR A 335 5.46 -24.75 1.65
CA THR A 335 6.60 -24.74 2.57
C THR A 335 7.63 -23.72 2.09
N PRO A 336 8.40 -23.08 2.99
CA PRO A 336 9.49 -22.16 2.59
C PRO A 336 10.46 -22.79 1.59
N ARG A 337 10.77 -24.07 1.75
CA ARG A 337 11.63 -24.84 0.84
C ARG A 337 11.11 -24.92 -0.59
N GLN A 338 9.79 -25.08 -0.78
CA GLN A 338 9.17 -25.10 -2.12
C GLN A 338 9.19 -23.72 -2.78
N ALA A 339 9.16 -22.64 -2.00
CA ALA A 339 9.28 -21.28 -2.51
C ALA A 339 10.72 -20.96 -2.96
N GLU A 340 11.71 -21.45 -2.22
CA GLU A 340 13.14 -21.31 -2.55
C GLU A 340 13.53 -22.14 -3.77
N ASP A 341 13.08 -23.40 -3.85
CA ASP A 341 13.33 -24.30 -5.00
C ASP A 341 12.70 -23.76 -6.30
N ALA A 342 11.49 -23.17 -6.21
CA ALA A 342 10.83 -22.56 -7.36
C ALA A 342 11.52 -21.25 -7.81
N ALA A 343 12.08 -20.48 -6.89
CA ALA A 343 12.85 -19.27 -7.20
C ALA A 343 14.21 -19.60 -7.83
N ALA A 344 14.80 -20.74 -7.45
CA ALA A 344 16.07 -21.24 -8.01
C ALA A 344 15.92 -21.99 -9.34
N GLY A 345 14.71 -22.42 -9.69
CA GLY A 345 14.44 -23.40 -10.73
C GLY A 345 13.71 -22.92 -11.99
N ASP A 346 13.69 -21.60 -12.32
CA ASP A 346 13.16 -21.14 -13.62
C ASP A 346 14.30 -20.67 -14.58
N PRO A 347 15.01 -21.63 -15.23
CA PRO A 347 15.64 -21.33 -16.49
C PRO A 347 14.57 -21.40 -17.56
N ALA A 348 14.24 -20.29 -18.21
CA ALA A 348 13.43 -20.22 -19.42
C ALA A 348 13.81 -21.33 -20.41
N GLY A 349 13.14 -22.47 -20.32
CA GLY A 349 13.25 -23.55 -21.29
C GLY A 349 12.44 -23.19 -22.53
N PRO A 350 13.02 -23.24 -23.74
CA PRO A 350 12.33 -22.86 -24.97
C PRO A 350 11.19 -23.84 -25.26
N VAL A 351 10.07 -23.29 -25.64
CA VAL A 351 8.97 -24.01 -26.28
C VAL A 351 9.52 -24.63 -27.58
N GLY A 352 9.87 -25.90 -27.49
CA GLY A 352 10.34 -26.68 -28.60
C GLY A 352 9.24 -26.93 -29.61
N GLY A 353 9.52 -26.58 -30.84
CA GLY A 353 8.64 -26.61 -31.98
C GLY A 353 8.10 -27.98 -32.31
N ALA A 354 6.92 -27.97 -32.85
CA ALA A 354 6.28 -29.06 -33.55
C ALA A 354 7.12 -29.51 -34.74
N SER A 355 7.55 -30.75 -34.76
CA SER A 355 8.03 -31.42 -35.99
C SER A 355 6.89 -32.25 -36.58
N ALA A 356 6.49 -31.84 -37.76
CA ALA A 356 5.69 -32.61 -38.66
C ALA A 356 6.53 -33.79 -39.23
N GLY A 357 5.96 -34.99 -39.30
CA GLY A 357 6.54 -36.16 -39.97
C GLY A 357 5.42 -37.10 -40.35
N SER A 358 4.93 -36.98 -41.46
CA SER A 358 4.86 -37.69 -42.75
C SER A 358 4.33 -39.16 -42.66
N ALA A 359 3.25 -39.34 -43.39
CA ALA A 359 2.94 -40.36 -44.42
C ALA A 359 3.01 -41.84 -44.10
N GLY A 360 1.90 -42.51 -44.42
CA GLY A 360 1.86 -43.95 -44.64
C GLY A 360 0.45 -44.49 -44.88
N LYS A 361 -0.05 -44.37 -46.06
CA LYS A 361 -0.75 -45.30 -46.96
C LYS A 361 -1.56 -46.52 -46.41
N ALA A 362 -2.74 -46.52 -46.97
CA ALA A 362 -3.42 -47.65 -47.67
C ALA A 362 -4.27 -48.60 -46.84
N GLY A 363 -5.52 -48.73 -47.27
CA GLY A 363 -6.12 -50.04 -47.50
C GLY A 363 -7.61 -50.14 -47.24
N ARG A 364 -8.41 -49.97 -48.25
CA ARG A 364 -9.60 -50.68 -48.72
C ARG A 364 -10.54 -51.37 -47.72
N ALA A 365 -11.80 -51.09 -48.06
CA ALA A 365 -12.95 -51.96 -48.29
C ALA A 365 -13.84 -52.27 -47.05
N ALA A 366 -15.01 -51.88 -47.02
CA ALA A 366 -16.34 -52.35 -47.34
C ALA A 366 -17.37 -51.33 -46.88
#